data_c00f61c01e50f634917b156ad3b71fa9
#
_entry.id   c00f61c01e50f634917b156ad3b71fa9
#
_cell.length_a   1.000
_cell.length_b   1.000
_cell.length_c   1.000
_cell.angle_alpha   90.00
_cell.angle_beta   90.00
_cell.angle_gamma   90.00
#
_symmetry.space_group_name_H-M   'P 1'
#
loop_
_entity.id
_entity.type
_entity.pdbx_description
1 polymer ?
#
loop_
_entity_poly.entity_id
_entity_poly.type
_entity_poly.pdbx_seq_one_letter_code
_entity_poly.pdbx_strand_id
1 'polypeptide(L)'
;MKSEITATTEPLLELFYEALSDEDPEVQCNAAFAMGLLVEHSQKDLSPQYHHLLSALHPLLKTPPNSPSTRLKAHDNALGAISRLIVRNTAAVPLDQVLPVVIGALPLRHDFLENPPVFRAVFHLFGTNPQALHPYSDRLLEVFRVVLEPTALSQINDETRARLIELISVLNKEAPEKVQAAGLGPFVPGA
;
A
#
# COMPACT_ATOMS: atom_id res chain seq x y z
N MET A 1 -23.73 -6.70 -15.25
CA MET A 1 -22.95 -6.84 -14.01
C MET A 1 -22.36 -5.54 -13.45
N LYS A 2 -21.80 -4.62 -14.26
CA LYS A 2 -21.21 -3.36 -13.72
C LYS A 2 -22.19 -2.39 -13.04
N SER A 3 -23.49 -2.38 -13.43
CA SER A 3 -24.52 -1.49 -12.86
C SER A 3 -25.08 -1.97 -11.51
N GLU A 4 -25.02 -3.26 -11.23
CA GLU A 4 -25.55 -3.85 -9.99
C GLU A 4 -24.65 -3.55 -8.78
N ILE A 5 -23.33 -3.53 -8.98
CA ILE A 5 -22.38 -3.21 -7.90
C ILE A 5 -22.57 -1.77 -7.40
N THR A 6 -22.97 -0.84 -8.26
CA THR A 6 -23.17 0.57 -7.88
C THR A 6 -24.32 0.76 -6.90
N ALA A 7 -25.43 0.01 -7.06
CA ALA A 7 -26.59 0.09 -6.17
C ALA A 7 -26.33 -0.52 -4.78
N THR A 8 -25.35 -1.43 -4.68
CA THR A 8 -25.01 -2.14 -3.43
C THR A 8 -23.79 -1.57 -2.70
N THR A 9 -23.16 -0.51 -3.23
CA THR A 9 -21.91 0.04 -2.68
C THR A 9 -22.09 0.56 -1.24
N GLU A 10 -23.14 1.30 -0.94
CA GLU A 10 -23.37 1.85 0.41
C GLU A 10 -23.67 0.75 1.44
N PRO A 11 -24.59 -0.20 1.20
CA PRO A 11 -24.78 -1.32 2.10
C PRO A 11 -23.52 -2.16 2.34
N LEU A 12 -22.67 -2.32 1.32
CA LEU A 12 -21.40 -3.02 1.48
C LEU A 12 -20.40 -2.25 2.34
N LEU A 13 -20.35 -0.93 2.22
CA LEU A 13 -19.49 -0.11 3.09
C LEU A 13 -19.88 -0.23 4.56
N GLU A 14 -21.18 -0.14 4.88
CA GLU A 14 -21.66 -0.32 6.25
C GLU A 14 -21.27 -1.70 6.82
N LEU A 15 -21.48 -2.76 6.03
CA LEU A 15 -21.08 -4.11 6.41
C LEU A 15 -19.56 -4.21 6.68
N PHE A 16 -18.75 -3.56 5.85
CA PHE A 16 -17.28 -3.59 6.03
C PHE A 16 -16.85 -2.78 7.24
N TYR A 17 -17.51 -1.66 7.58
CA TYR A 17 -17.23 -0.92 8.81
C TYR A 17 -17.52 -1.76 10.06
N GLU A 18 -18.65 -2.48 10.09
CA GLU A 18 -18.96 -3.43 11.17
C GLU A 18 -17.90 -4.53 11.26
N ALA A 19 -17.56 -5.16 10.12
CA ALA A 19 -16.61 -6.26 10.06
C ALA A 19 -15.15 -5.83 10.41
N LEU A 20 -14.75 -4.59 10.13
CA LEU A 20 -13.45 -4.06 10.56
C LEU A 20 -13.35 -3.89 12.09
N SER A 21 -14.48 -3.80 12.77
CA SER A 21 -14.57 -3.68 14.24
C SER A 21 -14.84 -5.02 14.93
N ASP A 22 -14.91 -6.13 14.18
CA ASP A 22 -15.11 -7.47 14.71
C ASP A 22 -13.94 -7.90 15.62
N GLU A 23 -14.20 -8.79 16.58
CA GLU A 23 -13.18 -9.35 17.47
C GLU A 23 -12.28 -10.36 16.75
N ASP A 24 -12.79 -11.02 15.70
CA ASP A 24 -12.08 -12.01 14.91
C ASP A 24 -11.14 -11.33 13.89
N PRO A 25 -9.81 -11.52 13.99
CA PRO A 25 -8.86 -10.95 13.06
C PRO A 25 -9.02 -11.45 11.60
N GLU A 26 -9.62 -12.63 11.37
CA GLU A 26 -9.90 -13.10 10.01
C GLU A 26 -11.04 -12.31 9.38
N VAL A 27 -12.06 -11.96 10.14
CA VAL A 27 -13.14 -11.08 9.68
C VAL A 27 -12.58 -9.70 9.35
N GLN A 28 -11.76 -9.11 10.22
CA GLN A 28 -11.09 -7.83 9.98
C GLN A 28 -10.21 -7.87 8.72
N CYS A 29 -9.44 -8.95 8.55
CA CYS A 29 -8.57 -9.17 7.39
C CYS A 29 -9.36 -9.15 6.08
N ASN A 30 -10.43 -9.96 6.02
CA ASN A 30 -11.28 -10.06 4.84
C ASN A 30 -12.03 -8.75 4.56
N ALA A 31 -12.47 -8.04 5.58
CA ALA A 31 -13.13 -6.75 5.45
C ALA A 31 -12.19 -5.68 4.88
N ALA A 32 -10.95 -5.60 5.37
CA ALA A 32 -9.96 -4.66 4.86
C ALA A 32 -9.64 -4.93 3.38
N PHE A 33 -9.44 -6.19 3.01
CA PHE A 33 -9.22 -6.61 1.62
C PHE A 33 -10.41 -6.24 0.73
N ALA A 34 -11.63 -6.64 1.13
CA ALA A 34 -12.84 -6.40 0.35
C ALA A 34 -13.15 -4.90 0.19
N MET A 35 -12.91 -4.10 1.24
CA MET A 35 -13.03 -2.64 1.20
C MET A 35 -12.06 -2.03 0.17
N GLY A 36 -10.81 -2.50 0.15
CA GLY A 36 -9.83 -2.07 -0.85
C GLY A 36 -10.28 -2.38 -2.28
N LEU A 37 -10.80 -3.58 -2.54
CA LEU A 37 -11.33 -3.96 -3.84
C LEU A 37 -12.58 -3.15 -4.23
N LEU A 38 -13.47 -2.87 -3.28
CA LEU A 38 -14.64 -2.03 -3.53
C LEU A 38 -14.22 -0.64 -3.98
N VAL A 39 -13.24 -0.02 -3.32
CA VAL A 39 -12.70 1.30 -3.72
C VAL A 39 -12.10 1.24 -5.12
N GLU A 40 -11.31 0.21 -5.42
CA GLU A 40 -10.63 0.08 -6.70
C GLU A 40 -11.59 -0.11 -7.87
N HIS A 41 -12.66 -0.90 -7.67
CA HIS A 41 -13.54 -1.34 -8.75
C HIS A 41 -14.90 -0.65 -8.79
N SER A 42 -15.28 0.12 -7.75
CA SER A 42 -16.54 0.86 -7.74
C SER A 42 -16.62 1.86 -8.91
N GLN A 43 -17.79 1.92 -9.54
CA GLN A 43 -18.12 2.99 -10.49
C GLN A 43 -18.56 4.28 -9.78
N LYS A 44 -18.94 4.19 -8.50
CA LYS A 44 -19.32 5.32 -7.67
C LYS A 44 -18.06 6.03 -7.17
N ASP A 45 -18.10 7.36 -7.13
CA ASP A 45 -17.07 8.14 -6.43
C ASP A 45 -17.23 7.97 -4.92
N LEU A 46 -16.25 7.33 -4.30
CA LEU A 46 -16.17 7.09 -2.86
C LEU A 46 -15.31 8.14 -2.14
N SER A 47 -14.80 9.14 -2.82
CA SER A 47 -13.94 10.17 -2.22
C SER A 47 -14.55 10.87 -1.01
N PRO A 48 -15.88 11.15 -0.97
CA PRO A 48 -16.51 11.71 0.24
C PRO A 48 -16.41 10.81 1.47
N GLN A 49 -16.21 9.49 1.29
CA GLN A 49 -16.10 8.51 2.36
C GLN A 49 -14.65 8.27 2.82
N TYR A 50 -13.64 8.83 2.14
CA TYR A 50 -12.21 8.50 2.38
C TYR A 50 -11.78 8.76 3.82
N HIS A 51 -12.22 9.84 4.43
CA HIS A 51 -11.90 10.09 5.84
C HIS A 51 -12.42 8.98 6.76
N HIS A 52 -13.65 8.51 6.52
CA HIS A 52 -14.23 7.42 7.30
C HIS A 52 -13.52 6.08 7.03
N LEU A 53 -13.24 5.76 5.76
CA LEU A 53 -12.49 4.57 5.36
C LEU A 53 -11.10 4.52 6.01
N LEU A 54 -10.35 5.63 5.96
CA LEU A 54 -9.04 5.74 6.58
C LEU A 54 -9.12 5.58 8.11
N SER A 55 -10.13 6.16 8.75
CA SER A 55 -10.34 6.06 10.19
C SER A 55 -10.66 4.62 10.62
N ALA A 56 -11.46 3.89 9.82
CA ALA A 56 -11.81 2.50 10.08
C ALA A 56 -10.62 1.54 9.90
N LEU A 57 -9.74 1.80 8.93
CA LEU A 57 -8.54 0.98 8.67
C LEU A 57 -7.39 1.27 9.64
N HIS A 58 -7.32 2.47 10.21
CA HIS A 58 -6.21 2.92 11.05
C HIS A 58 -5.90 2.01 12.26
N PRO A 59 -6.89 1.45 13.00
CA PRO A 59 -6.60 0.55 14.13
C PRO A 59 -5.77 -0.67 13.72
N LEU A 60 -5.98 -1.22 12.52
CA LEU A 60 -5.24 -2.38 12.01
C LEU A 60 -3.75 -2.07 11.80
N LEU A 61 -3.40 -0.83 11.46
CA LEU A 61 -2.02 -0.41 11.25
C LEU A 61 -1.20 -0.31 12.55
N LYS A 62 -1.88 -0.32 13.71
CA LYS A 62 -1.24 -0.35 15.03
C LYS A 62 -0.85 -1.76 15.49
N THR A 63 -1.09 -2.78 14.67
CA THR A 63 -0.77 -4.17 14.97
C THR A 63 0.73 -4.34 15.25
N PRO A 64 1.12 -4.84 16.45
CA PRO A 64 2.52 -5.08 16.79
C PRO A 64 3.19 -6.11 15.85
N PRO A 65 4.51 -5.99 15.60
CA PRO A 65 5.23 -6.91 14.69
C PRO A 65 5.18 -8.39 15.13
N ASN A 66 5.05 -8.66 16.42
CA ASN A 66 5.02 -10.01 16.97
C ASN A 66 3.59 -10.57 17.15
N SER A 67 2.61 -9.95 16.50
CA SER A 67 1.22 -10.43 16.55
C SER A 67 1.05 -11.74 15.77
N PRO A 68 -0.02 -12.51 16.06
CA PRO A 68 -0.38 -13.69 15.27
C PRO A 68 -0.53 -13.36 13.78
N SER A 69 -0.28 -14.35 12.93
CA SER A 69 -0.29 -14.21 11.46
C SER A 69 -1.57 -13.60 10.91
N THR A 70 -2.73 -13.95 11.48
CA THR A 70 -4.04 -13.40 11.08
C THR A 70 -4.12 -11.88 11.31
N ARG A 71 -3.58 -11.37 12.42
CA ARG A 71 -3.52 -9.93 12.68
C ARG A 71 -2.52 -9.22 11.77
N LEU A 72 -1.38 -9.87 11.46
CA LEU A 72 -0.40 -9.34 10.51
C LEU A 72 -0.98 -9.27 9.09
N LYS A 73 -1.79 -10.26 8.68
CA LYS A 73 -2.53 -10.21 7.40
C LYS A 73 -3.54 -9.04 7.38
N ALA A 74 -4.31 -8.86 8.46
CA ALA A 74 -5.25 -7.73 8.54
C ALA A 74 -4.53 -6.38 8.43
N HIS A 75 -3.35 -6.23 9.05
CA HIS A 75 -2.48 -5.07 8.90
C HIS A 75 -2.07 -4.85 7.43
N ASP A 76 -1.60 -5.88 6.75
CA ASP A 76 -1.12 -5.78 5.37
C ASP A 76 -2.26 -5.49 4.38
N ASN A 77 -3.45 -6.07 4.62
CA ASN A 77 -4.66 -5.76 3.84
C ASN A 77 -5.13 -4.32 4.05
N ALA A 78 -4.99 -3.78 5.27
CA ALA A 78 -5.27 -2.37 5.51
C ALA A 78 -4.32 -1.45 4.72
N LEU A 79 -3.02 -1.78 4.64
CA LEU A 79 -2.05 -1.05 3.80
C LEU A 79 -2.42 -1.12 2.32
N GLY A 80 -2.82 -2.30 1.83
CA GLY A 80 -3.30 -2.47 0.47
C GLY A 80 -4.55 -1.66 0.17
N ALA A 81 -5.52 -1.64 1.09
CA ALA A 81 -6.74 -0.84 0.95
C ALA A 81 -6.43 0.66 0.88
N ILE A 82 -5.60 1.19 1.79
CA ILE A 82 -5.19 2.60 1.80
C ILE A 82 -4.43 2.95 0.51
N SER A 83 -3.59 2.05 0.02
CA SER A 83 -2.85 2.23 -1.24
C SER A 83 -3.79 2.37 -2.44
N ARG A 84 -4.89 1.61 -2.46
CA ARG A 84 -5.94 1.73 -3.48
C ARG A 84 -6.69 3.07 -3.39
N LEU A 85 -6.94 3.58 -2.17
CA LEU A 85 -7.48 4.94 -1.98
C LEU A 85 -6.59 6.01 -2.59
N ILE A 86 -5.27 5.95 -2.33
CA ILE A 86 -4.28 6.87 -2.88
C ILE A 86 -4.31 6.86 -4.42
N VAL A 87 -4.26 5.69 -5.03
CA VAL A 87 -4.26 5.55 -6.49
C VAL A 87 -5.58 6.02 -7.11
N ARG A 88 -6.69 5.72 -6.44
CA ARG A 88 -8.04 6.03 -6.97
C ARG A 88 -8.35 7.52 -6.98
N ASN A 89 -8.03 8.24 -5.91
CA ASN A 89 -8.14 9.69 -5.84
C ASN A 89 -7.17 10.27 -4.79
N THR A 90 -5.96 10.58 -5.22
CA THR A 90 -4.90 11.14 -4.37
C THR A 90 -5.32 12.44 -3.68
N ALA A 91 -6.11 13.28 -4.37
CA ALA A 91 -6.53 14.58 -3.85
C ALA A 91 -7.49 14.48 -2.64
N ALA A 92 -8.18 13.36 -2.50
CA ALA A 92 -9.08 13.10 -1.37
C ALA A 92 -8.37 12.44 -0.17
N VAL A 93 -7.09 12.10 -0.29
CA VAL A 93 -6.29 11.48 0.79
C VAL A 93 -5.43 12.55 1.46
N PRO A 94 -5.49 12.72 2.80
CA PRO A 94 -4.60 13.63 3.54
C PRO A 94 -3.19 13.00 3.62
N LEU A 95 -2.38 13.16 2.56
CA LEU A 95 -1.09 12.51 2.39
C LEU A 95 -0.10 12.81 3.52
N ASP A 96 -0.15 14.01 4.09
CA ASP A 96 0.68 14.44 5.24
C ASP A 96 0.44 13.59 6.50
N GLN A 97 -0.78 13.06 6.68
CA GLN A 97 -1.14 12.19 7.78
C GLN A 97 -0.99 10.70 7.44
N VAL A 98 -1.25 10.34 6.19
CA VAL A 98 -1.31 8.93 5.75
C VAL A 98 0.08 8.38 5.45
N LEU A 99 0.94 9.13 4.74
CA LEU A 99 2.24 8.62 4.30
C LEU A 99 3.19 8.24 5.43
N PRO A 100 3.30 8.99 6.56
CA PRO A 100 4.16 8.58 7.67
C PRO A 100 3.79 7.19 8.20
N VAL A 101 2.49 6.90 8.26
CA VAL A 101 1.96 5.63 8.77
C VAL A 101 2.19 4.51 7.76
N VAL A 102 1.80 4.72 6.51
CA VAL A 102 1.93 3.71 5.44
C VAL A 102 3.39 3.35 5.20
N ILE A 103 4.27 4.33 4.98
CA ILE A 103 5.68 4.08 4.69
C ILE A 103 6.42 3.53 5.90
N GLY A 104 6.07 3.99 7.11
CA GLY A 104 6.60 3.45 8.36
C GLY A 104 6.25 1.98 8.61
N ALA A 105 5.10 1.54 8.11
CA ALA A 105 4.61 0.18 8.25
C ALA A 105 5.25 -0.83 7.24
N LEU A 106 5.86 -0.35 6.16
CA LEU A 106 6.53 -1.18 5.15
C LEU A 106 7.88 -1.73 5.67
N PRO A 107 8.36 -2.87 5.14
CA PRO A 107 7.71 -3.75 4.16
C PRO A 107 6.56 -4.54 4.77
N LEU A 108 5.70 -5.14 3.91
CA LEU A 108 4.61 -6.02 4.34
C LEU A 108 5.14 -7.18 5.17
N ARG A 109 4.32 -7.68 6.09
CA ARG A 109 4.76 -8.62 7.12
C ARG A 109 4.34 -10.06 6.86
N HIS A 110 3.21 -10.26 6.17
CA HIS A 110 2.62 -11.59 6.03
C HIS A 110 1.75 -11.81 4.80
N ASP A 111 0.95 -10.83 4.37
CA ASP A 111 0.15 -10.92 3.15
C ASP A 111 0.81 -10.20 1.98
N PHE A 112 1.76 -10.87 1.35
CA PHE A 112 2.55 -10.31 0.26
C PHE A 112 1.75 -10.13 -1.04
N LEU A 113 0.52 -10.64 -1.13
CA LEU A 113 -0.39 -10.38 -2.25
C LEU A 113 -0.81 -8.90 -2.31
N GLU A 114 -0.64 -8.17 -1.21
CA GLU A 114 -0.89 -6.74 -1.15
C GLU A 114 0.34 -5.89 -1.59
N ASN A 115 1.49 -6.48 -1.88
CA ASN A 115 2.63 -5.73 -2.43
C ASN A 115 2.31 -5.01 -3.76
N PRO A 116 1.66 -5.62 -4.77
CA PRO A 116 1.35 -4.92 -6.01
C PRO A 116 0.52 -3.65 -5.83
N PRO A 117 -0.60 -3.60 -5.09
CA PRO A 117 -1.32 -2.35 -4.86
C PRO A 117 -0.51 -1.34 -4.03
N VAL A 118 0.27 -1.78 -3.04
CA VAL A 118 1.13 -0.90 -2.24
C VAL A 118 2.19 -0.23 -3.11
N PHE A 119 2.95 -0.99 -3.88
CA PHE A 119 3.96 -0.42 -4.77
C PHE A 119 3.36 0.39 -5.91
N ARG A 120 2.16 0.03 -6.40
CA ARG A 120 1.44 0.85 -7.38
C ARG A 120 1.15 2.26 -6.82
N ALA A 121 0.79 2.39 -5.55
CA ALA A 121 0.62 3.70 -4.91
C ALA A 121 1.94 4.47 -4.82
N VAL A 122 3.04 3.80 -4.48
CA VAL A 122 4.38 4.40 -4.47
C VAL A 122 4.75 4.92 -5.87
N PHE A 123 4.61 4.10 -6.92
CA PHE A 123 4.89 4.49 -8.31
C PHE A 123 3.99 5.63 -8.77
N HIS A 124 2.71 5.57 -8.42
CA HIS A 124 1.75 6.64 -8.74
C HIS A 124 2.18 7.98 -8.13
N LEU A 125 2.55 7.99 -6.86
CA LEU A 125 3.00 9.21 -6.18
C LEU A 125 4.33 9.72 -6.72
N PHE A 126 5.28 8.86 -7.06
CA PHE A 126 6.51 9.29 -7.73
C PHE A 126 6.23 10.00 -9.05
N GLY A 127 5.22 9.55 -9.81
CA GLY A 127 4.83 10.17 -11.08
C GLY A 127 3.96 11.42 -10.95
N THR A 128 3.15 11.54 -9.89
CA THR A 128 2.12 12.59 -9.78
C THR A 128 2.37 13.60 -8.67
N ASN A 129 3.03 13.19 -7.59
CA ASN A 129 3.30 14.04 -6.41
C ASN A 129 4.61 13.63 -5.71
N PRO A 130 5.77 13.71 -6.40
CA PRO A 130 7.06 13.26 -5.85
C PRO A 130 7.45 14.01 -4.57
N GLN A 131 7.02 15.26 -4.42
CA GLN A 131 7.31 16.07 -3.24
C GLN A 131 6.76 15.46 -1.95
N ALA A 132 5.62 14.76 -2.03
CA ALA A 132 5.03 14.09 -0.88
C ALA A 132 5.88 12.90 -0.40
N LEU A 133 6.66 12.27 -1.28
CA LEU A 133 7.55 11.16 -0.95
C LEU A 133 8.96 11.58 -0.54
N HIS A 134 9.37 12.80 -0.85
CA HIS A 134 10.73 13.29 -0.60
C HIS A 134 11.20 13.10 0.86
N PRO A 135 10.38 13.38 1.89
CA PRO A 135 10.77 13.14 3.28
C PRO A 135 11.05 11.67 3.64
N TYR A 136 10.55 10.75 2.83
CA TYR A 136 10.60 9.30 3.07
C TYR A 136 11.57 8.57 2.13
N SER A 137 12.34 9.29 1.32
CA SER A 137 13.19 8.71 0.27
C SER A 137 14.15 7.65 0.83
N ASP A 138 14.84 7.93 1.93
CA ASP A 138 15.80 7.00 2.51
C ASP A 138 15.10 5.73 3.03
N ARG A 139 13.93 5.88 3.67
CA ARG A 139 13.12 4.74 4.12
C ARG A 139 12.60 3.89 2.95
N LEU A 140 12.16 4.52 1.87
CA LEU A 140 11.70 3.81 0.68
C LEU A 140 12.83 3.02 0.02
N LEU A 141 14.04 3.58 -0.05
CA LEU A 141 15.22 2.85 -0.56
C LEU A 141 15.54 1.61 0.30
N GLU A 142 15.44 1.70 1.64
CA GLU A 142 15.56 0.53 2.52
C GLU A 142 14.49 -0.53 2.21
N VAL A 143 13.23 -0.12 2.06
CA VAL A 143 12.13 -1.03 1.71
C VAL A 143 12.39 -1.71 0.36
N PHE A 144 12.81 -0.95 -0.65
CA PHE A 144 13.13 -1.50 -1.97
C PHE A 144 14.24 -2.54 -1.90
N ARG A 145 15.29 -2.28 -1.11
CA ARG A 145 16.37 -3.25 -0.89
C ARG A 145 15.83 -4.55 -0.31
N VAL A 146 15.02 -4.47 0.75
CA VAL A 146 14.48 -5.66 1.43
C VAL A 146 13.62 -6.51 0.49
N VAL A 147 12.71 -5.89 -0.27
CA VAL A 147 11.81 -6.66 -1.15
C VAL A 147 12.47 -7.18 -2.42
N LEU A 148 13.64 -6.64 -2.79
CA LEU A 148 14.43 -7.11 -3.92
C LEU A 148 15.50 -8.13 -3.52
N GLU A 149 15.71 -8.42 -2.23
CA GLU A 149 16.60 -9.48 -1.79
C GLU A 149 16.17 -10.85 -2.36
N PRO A 150 17.13 -11.73 -2.71
CA PRO A 150 16.79 -13.05 -3.28
C PRO A 150 15.84 -13.88 -2.43
N THR A 151 15.91 -13.75 -1.12
CA THR A 151 15.01 -14.43 -0.16
C THR A 151 13.58 -13.88 -0.14
N ALA A 152 13.37 -12.68 -0.64
CA ALA A 152 12.07 -12.00 -0.68
C ALA A 152 11.45 -11.96 -2.09
N LEU A 153 12.11 -12.49 -3.11
CA LEU A 153 11.66 -12.40 -4.52
C LEU A 153 10.27 -13.01 -4.78
N SER A 154 9.87 -14.01 -3.99
CA SER A 154 8.53 -14.60 -4.07
C SER A 154 7.43 -13.70 -3.48
N GLN A 155 7.80 -12.61 -2.81
CA GLN A 155 6.85 -11.70 -2.16
C GLN A 155 6.33 -10.62 -3.10
N ILE A 156 6.97 -10.42 -4.25
CA ILE A 156 6.55 -9.47 -5.28
C ILE A 156 6.43 -10.17 -6.63
N ASN A 157 5.47 -9.74 -7.46
CA ASN A 157 5.33 -10.24 -8.82
C ASN A 157 6.36 -9.58 -9.76
N ASP A 158 6.56 -10.19 -10.95
CA ASP A 158 7.53 -9.73 -11.94
C ASP A 158 7.28 -8.29 -12.41
N GLU A 159 6.02 -7.89 -12.56
CA GLU A 159 5.66 -6.52 -12.96
C GLU A 159 6.10 -5.51 -11.90
N THR A 160 5.78 -5.75 -10.64
CA THR A 160 6.19 -4.87 -9.53
C THR A 160 7.70 -4.79 -9.43
N ARG A 161 8.40 -5.94 -9.59
CA ARG A 161 9.85 -6.01 -9.58
C ARG A 161 10.47 -5.18 -10.71
N ALA A 162 9.98 -5.34 -11.93
CA ALA A 162 10.48 -4.59 -13.08
C ALA A 162 10.33 -3.08 -12.88
N ARG A 163 9.17 -2.64 -12.43
CA ARG A 163 8.90 -1.22 -12.15
C ARG A 163 9.74 -0.67 -11.01
N LEU A 164 10.04 -1.47 -9.97
CA LEU A 164 10.97 -1.07 -8.91
C LEU A 164 12.37 -0.83 -9.46
N ILE A 165 12.87 -1.73 -10.31
CA ILE A 165 14.19 -1.60 -10.95
C ILE A 165 14.24 -0.34 -11.83
N GLU A 166 13.19 -0.07 -12.60
CA GLU A 166 13.07 1.16 -13.39
C GLU A 166 13.12 2.42 -12.50
N LEU A 167 12.36 2.42 -11.40
CA LEU A 167 12.36 3.54 -10.46
C LEU A 167 13.73 3.74 -9.82
N ILE A 168 14.40 2.66 -9.37
CA ILE A 168 15.76 2.72 -8.83
C ILE A 168 16.73 3.31 -9.86
N SER A 169 16.58 2.96 -11.14
CA SER A 169 17.40 3.49 -12.22
C SER A 169 17.21 4.99 -12.40
N VAL A 170 15.98 5.50 -12.24
CA VAL A 170 15.70 6.94 -12.25
C VAL A 170 16.32 7.62 -11.05
N LEU A 171 16.11 7.08 -9.85
CA LEU A 171 16.66 7.62 -8.61
C LEU A 171 18.20 7.61 -8.60
N ASN A 172 18.83 6.61 -9.23
CA ASN A 172 20.28 6.54 -9.35
C ASN A 172 20.86 7.66 -10.25
N LYS A 173 20.10 8.18 -11.20
CA LYS A 173 20.52 9.35 -12.02
C LYS A 173 20.48 10.64 -11.21
N GLU A 174 19.55 10.75 -10.26
CA GLU A 174 19.33 11.96 -9.45
C GLU A 174 20.19 11.98 -8.18
N ALA A 175 20.37 10.82 -7.53
CA ALA A 175 21.07 10.69 -6.25
C ALA A 175 21.85 9.35 -6.17
N PRO A 176 22.90 9.15 -6.99
CA PRO A 176 23.62 7.88 -7.07
C PRO A 176 24.23 7.45 -5.72
N GLU A 177 24.72 8.41 -4.93
CA GLU A 177 25.27 8.14 -3.61
C GLU A 177 24.25 7.55 -2.63
N LYS A 178 22.98 8.00 -2.67
CA LYS A 178 21.91 7.44 -1.85
C LYS A 178 21.54 6.01 -2.26
N VAL A 179 21.45 5.76 -3.55
CA VAL A 179 21.14 4.42 -4.10
C VAL A 179 22.26 3.44 -3.74
N GLN A 180 23.54 3.85 -3.84
CA GLN A 180 24.68 3.02 -3.44
C GLN A 180 24.70 2.79 -1.93
N ALA A 181 24.49 3.83 -1.12
CA ALA A 181 24.45 3.71 0.34
C ALA A 181 23.33 2.77 0.82
N ALA A 182 22.20 2.73 0.12
CA ALA A 182 21.09 1.81 0.39
C ALA A 182 21.36 0.36 -0.09
N GLY A 183 22.51 0.10 -0.75
CA GLY A 183 22.86 -1.24 -1.28
C GLY A 183 22.06 -1.63 -2.53
N LEU A 184 21.51 -0.68 -3.25
CA LEU A 184 20.68 -0.91 -4.45
C LEU A 184 21.49 -0.87 -5.76
N GLY A 185 22.81 -0.62 -5.71
CA GLY A 185 23.70 -0.61 -6.88
C GLY A 185 23.56 -1.84 -7.78
N PRO A 186 23.50 -3.08 -7.25
CA PRO A 186 23.35 -4.29 -8.05
C PRO A 186 22.05 -4.36 -8.88
N PHE A 187 21.04 -3.54 -8.55
CA PHE A 187 19.77 -3.49 -9.28
C PHE A 187 19.72 -2.38 -10.34
N VAL A 188 20.80 -1.58 -10.47
CA VAL A 188 20.89 -0.54 -11.50
C VAL A 188 21.38 -1.19 -12.80
N PRO A 189 20.60 -1.17 -13.90
CA PRO A 189 21.01 -1.75 -15.17
C PRO A 189 22.29 -1.09 -15.70
N GLY A 190 23.30 -1.88 -16.00
CA GLY A 190 24.58 -1.39 -16.54
C GLY A 190 25.54 -0.78 -15.51
N ALA A 191 25.30 -1.01 -14.22
CA ALA A 191 26.25 -0.64 -13.17
C ALA A 191 27.40 -1.65 -13.06
#